data_bd735fc571ab433f802eb7b6b7ed6e39
#
_entry.id   bd735fc571ab433f802eb7b6b7ed6e39
#
_cell.length_a   1.000
_cell.length_b   1.000
_cell.length_c   1.000
_cell.angle_alpha   90.00
_cell.angle_beta   90.00
_cell.angle_gamma   90.00
#
_symmetry.space_group_name_H-M   'P 1'
#
loop_
_entity.id
_entity.type
_entity.pdbx_description
1 polymer ?
#
loop_
_entity_poly.entity_id
_entity_poly.type
_entity_poly.pdbx_seq_one_letter_code
_entity_poly.pdbx_strand_id
1 'polypeptide(L)'
;MEADQRREWMKSRRKMRKAARGARLRRQTLRFMLLCGLLFCGGACFTHMPWSVHNEKTQIVLRGNSVASKEQVLKLLGSAMDVPIYRLDPKQLEKQLASLKAVRYAFVRRYALPQPKLVVEVLEEYPWASFST
;
A
#
# COMPACT_ATOMS: atom_id res chain seq x y z
N MET A 1 -30.04 61.26 27.02
CA MET A 1 -29.12 60.27 27.66
C MET A 1 -29.45 58.84 27.28
N GLU A 2 -30.63 58.35 27.29
CA GLU A 2 -30.99 56.95 26.97
C GLU A 2 -30.72 56.55 25.48
N ALA A 3 -30.95 57.43 24.54
CA ALA A 3 -30.78 57.10 23.11
C ALA A 3 -29.32 56.87 22.72
N ASP A 4 -28.36 57.59 23.31
CA ASP A 4 -26.95 57.42 23.03
C ASP A 4 -26.36 56.16 23.68
N GLN A 5 -26.79 55.85 24.93
CA GLN A 5 -26.41 54.59 25.57
C GLN A 5 -26.90 53.36 24.78
N ARG A 6 -28.09 53.42 24.24
CA ARG A 6 -28.67 52.36 23.41
C ARG A 6 -27.90 52.18 22.11
N ARG A 7 -27.45 53.28 21.48
CA ARG A 7 -26.61 53.25 20.28
C ARG A 7 -25.24 52.65 20.54
N GLU A 8 -24.58 52.95 21.65
CA GLU A 8 -23.31 52.40 22.04
C GLU A 8 -23.41 50.93 22.36
N TRP A 9 -24.46 50.51 23.06
CA TRP A 9 -24.72 49.11 23.33
C TRP A 9 -24.95 48.29 22.06
N MET A 10 -25.68 48.81 21.07
CA MET A 10 -25.86 48.15 19.79
C MET A 10 -24.53 48.05 18.96
N LYS A 11 -23.70 49.08 19.03
CA LYS A 11 -22.37 49.05 18.39
C LYS A 11 -21.45 48.00 19.01
N SER A 12 -21.43 47.89 20.33
CA SER A 12 -20.63 46.89 21.04
C SER A 12 -21.08 45.46 20.72
N ARG A 13 -22.40 45.19 20.72
CA ARG A 13 -22.94 43.90 20.31
C ARG A 13 -22.59 43.51 18.87
N ARG A 14 -22.64 44.47 17.95
CA ARG A 14 -22.23 44.23 16.56
C ARG A 14 -20.73 43.87 16.44
N LYS A 15 -19.89 44.57 17.20
CA LYS A 15 -18.44 44.26 17.26
C LYS A 15 -18.18 42.85 17.82
N MET A 16 -18.83 42.47 18.89
CA MET A 16 -18.73 41.14 19.50
C MET A 16 -19.20 40.01 18.54
N ARG A 17 -20.31 40.21 17.86
CA ARG A 17 -20.81 39.26 16.86
C ARG A 17 -19.86 39.11 15.67
N LYS A 18 -19.24 40.19 15.18
CA LYS A 18 -18.22 40.15 14.10
C LYS A 18 -16.96 39.42 14.57
N ALA A 19 -16.49 39.68 15.79
CA ALA A 19 -15.34 39.00 16.36
C ALA A 19 -15.59 37.49 16.56
N ALA A 20 -16.77 37.12 17.07
CA ALA A 20 -17.15 35.72 17.23
C ALA A 20 -17.28 34.97 15.89
N ARG A 21 -17.80 35.62 14.84
CA ARG A 21 -17.83 35.07 13.49
C ARG A 21 -16.43 34.89 12.91
N GLY A 22 -15.56 35.90 13.09
CA GLY A 22 -14.17 35.82 12.66
C GLY A 22 -13.38 34.69 13.33
N ALA A 23 -13.60 34.49 14.63
CA ALA A 23 -12.98 33.39 15.38
C ALA A 23 -13.47 32.00 14.92
N ARG A 24 -14.75 31.85 14.60
CA ARG A 24 -15.29 30.60 14.03
C ARG A 24 -14.72 30.32 12.63
N LEU A 25 -14.68 31.31 11.75
CA LEU A 25 -14.10 31.20 10.43
C LEU A 25 -12.61 30.81 10.52
N ARG A 26 -11.82 31.47 11.37
CA ARG A 26 -10.41 31.10 11.58
C ARG A 26 -10.23 29.64 12.02
N ARG A 27 -11.06 29.15 12.92
CA ARG A 27 -11.00 27.73 13.33
C ARG A 27 -11.37 26.78 12.21
N GLN A 28 -12.34 27.13 11.37
CA GLN A 28 -12.72 26.32 10.22
C GLN A 28 -11.63 26.31 9.14
N THR A 29 -11.04 27.47 8.82
CA THR A 29 -9.94 27.54 7.87
C THR A 29 -8.71 26.80 8.35
N LEU A 30 -8.39 26.89 9.66
CA LEU A 30 -7.28 26.14 10.24
C LEU A 30 -7.50 24.62 10.13
N ARG A 31 -8.72 24.14 10.44
CA ARG A 31 -9.07 22.72 10.30
C ARG A 31 -8.99 22.25 8.86
N PHE A 32 -9.47 23.07 7.94
CA PHE A 32 -9.40 22.76 6.52
C PHE A 32 -7.95 22.70 6.02
N MET A 33 -7.11 23.65 6.41
CA MET A 33 -5.67 23.64 6.09
C MET A 33 -4.96 22.40 6.66
N LEU A 34 -5.28 22.02 7.90
CA LEU A 34 -4.73 20.81 8.51
C LEU A 34 -5.13 19.56 7.73
N LEU A 35 -6.41 19.44 7.34
CA LEU A 35 -6.90 18.33 6.52
C LEU A 35 -6.20 18.27 5.16
N CYS A 36 -6.10 19.40 4.47
CA CYS A 36 -5.40 19.47 3.18
C CYS A 36 -3.91 19.11 3.32
N GLY A 37 -3.24 19.60 4.37
CA GLY A 37 -1.85 19.26 4.68
C GLY A 37 -1.67 17.76 4.93
N LEU A 38 -2.57 17.15 5.70
CA LEU A 38 -2.52 15.72 6.01
C LEU A 38 -2.76 14.86 4.76
N LEU A 39 -3.70 15.26 3.91
CA LEU A 39 -3.95 14.58 2.62
C LEU A 39 -2.75 14.73 1.68
N PHE A 40 -2.14 15.92 1.63
CA PHE A 40 -0.97 16.15 0.81
C PHE A 40 0.23 15.34 1.28
N CYS A 41 0.53 15.34 2.58
CA CYS A 41 1.59 14.52 3.17
C CYS A 41 1.34 13.03 2.95
N GLY A 42 0.10 12.56 3.16
CA GLY A 42 -0.28 11.18 2.91
C GLY A 42 -0.09 10.77 1.44
N GLY A 43 -0.52 11.63 0.51
CA GLY A 43 -0.31 11.42 -0.92
C GLY A 43 1.17 11.40 -1.31
N ALA A 44 1.97 12.32 -0.79
CA ALA A 44 3.41 12.36 -1.03
C ALA A 44 4.11 11.11 -0.46
N CYS A 45 3.78 10.70 0.75
CA CYS A 45 4.31 9.45 1.32
C CYS A 45 3.94 8.24 0.46
N PHE A 46 2.71 8.18 -0.03
CA PHE A 46 2.25 7.08 -0.88
C PHE A 46 3.01 7.01 -2.20
N THR A 47 3.29 8.14 -2.84
CA THR A 47 4.01 8.17 -4.12
C THR A 47 5.50 7.87 -3.98
N HIS A 48 6.11 8.22 -2.85
CA HIS A 48 7.53 7.96 -2.58
C HIS A 48 7.82 6.59 -1.97
N MET A 49 6.81 5.82 -1.62
CA MET A 49 7.00 4.47 -1.10
C MET A 49 7.50 3.52 -2.19
N PRO A 50 8.54 2.69 -1.92
CA PRO A 50 9.01 1.67 -2.86
C PRO A 50 7.98 0.53 -2.92
N TRP A 51 7.06 0.60 -3.89
CA TRP A 51 6.02 -0.40 -4.09
C TRP A 51 6.46 -1.63 -4.88
N SER A 52 7.66 -1.60 -5.45
CA SER A 52 8.18 -2.66 -6.29
C SER A 52 9.16 -3.56 -5.52
N VAL A 53 9.23 -4.81 -5.95
CA VAL A 53 10.20 -5.79 -5.45
C VAL A 53 11.50 -5.60 -6.22
N HIS A 54 12.56 -5.16 -5.52
CA HIS A 54 13.89 -4.93 -6.12
C HIS A 54 14.91 -5.97 -5.68
N ASN A 55 14.72 -6.57 -4.53
CA ASN A 55 15.69 -7.50 -3.95
C ASN A 55 15.11 -8.91 -3.81
N GLU A 56 15.54 -9.82 -4.66
CA GLU A 56 15.12 -11.23 -4.66
C GLU A 56 15.37 -11.93 -3.32
N LYS A 57 16.51 -11.65 -2.69
CA LYS A 57 16.94 -12.38 -1.49
C LYS A 57 16.09 -12.05 -0.26
N THR A 58 15.64 -10.81 -0.16
CA THR A 58 14.92 -10.34 1.04
C THR A 58 13.42 -10.21 0.84
N GLN A 59 12.98 -10.01 -0.41
CA GLN A 59 11.58 -9.71 -0.72
C GLN A 59 10.83 -10.88 -1.35
N ILE A 60 11.54 -11.92 -1.83
CA ILE A 60 10.91 -13.14 -2.34
C ILE A 60 11.17 -14.28 -1.38
N VAL A 61 10.10 -14.81 -0.81
CA VAL A 61 10.13 -15.97 0.10
C VAL A 61 9.59 -17.17 -0.64
N LEU A 62 10.46 -18.15 -0.91
CA LEU A 62 10.11 -19.43 -1.52
C LEU A 62 9.89 -20.47 -0.44
N ARG A 63 8.80 -21.23 -0.55
CA ARG A 63 8.47 -22.34 0.34
C ARG A 63 8.08 -23.58 -0.46
N GLY A 64 8.51 -24.75 -0.01
CA GLY A 64 8.11 -26.03 -0.58
C GLY A 64 8.83 -26.44 -1.86
N ASN A 65 9.89 -25.73 -2.29
CA ASN A 65 10.70 -26.10 -3.45
C ASN A 65 11.83 -27.06 -3.02
N SER A 66 11.69 -28.32 -3.31
CA SER A 66 12.73 -29.34 -3.08
C SER A 66 13.31 -29.88 -4.37
N VAL A 67 12.52 -30.00 -5.42
CA VAL A 67 12.88 -30.56 -6.74
C VAL A 67 13.09 -29.42 -7.75
N ALA A 68 12.22 -28.41 -7.77
CA ALA A 68 12.39 -27.26 -8.62
C ALA A 68 13.57 -26.41 -8.15
N SER A 69 14.52 -26.14 -9.06
CA SER A 69 15.65 -25.28 -8.72
C SER A 69 15.15 -23.88 -8.35
N LYS A 70 15.65 -23.36 -7.24
CA LYS A 70 15.36 -22.00 -6.78
C LYS A 70 15.64 -20.96 -7.89
N GLU A 71 16.68 -21.20 -8.67
CA GLU A 71 17.08 -20.33 -9.78
C GLU A 71 16.07 -20.32 -10.91
N GLN A 72 15.45 -21.45 -11.23
CA GLN A 72 14.40 -21.55 -12.25
C GLN A 72 13.15 -20.78 -11.83
N VAL A 73 12.75 -20.91 -10.56
CA VAL A 73 11.62 -20.18 -9.99
C VAL A 73 11.89 -18.67 -10.00
N LEU A 74 13.07 -18.25 -9.56
CA LEU A 74 13.47 -16.84 -9.57
C LEU A 74 13.56 -16.27 -10.98
N LYS A 75 14.03 -17.03 -11.95
CA LYS A 75 14.08 -16.61 -13.35
C LYS A 75 12.70 -16.33 -13.93
N LEU A 76 11.71 -17.14 -13.60
CA LEU A 76 10.31 -16.91 -14.00
C LEU A 76 9.71 -15.69 -13.26
N LEU A 77 10.06 -15.51 -12.00
CA LEU A 77 9.62 -14.34 -11.22
C LEU A 77 10.36 -13.06 -11.62
N GLY A 78 11.40 -13.13 -12.45
CA GLY A 78 12.13 -11.97 -12.97
C GLY A 78 11.23 -10.98 -13.70
N SER A 79 10.16 -11.46 -14.34
CA SER A 79 9.14 -10.59 -14.96
C SER A 79 8.32 -9.79 -13.94
N ALA A 80 8.32 -10.20 -12.67
CA ALA A 80 7.63 -9.51 -11.57
C ALA A 80 8.54 -8.50 -10.85
N MET A 81 9.85 -8.51 -11.16
CA MET A 81 10.79 -7.55 -10.59
C MET A 81 10.55 -6.17 -11.17
N ASP A 82 10.76 -5.14 -10.35
CA ASP A 82 10.56 -3.72 -10.70
C ASP A 82 9.13 -3.31 -11.06
N VAL A 83 8.19 -4.25 -11.03
CA VAL A 83 6.77 -3.94 -11.20
C VAL A 83 6.16 -3.62 -9.84
N PRO A 84 5.35 -2.55 -9.74
CA PRO A 84 4.64 -2.24 -8.51
C PRO A 84 3.76 -3.40 -8.06
N ILE A 85 3.86 -3.77 -6.78
CA ILE A 85 3.23 -4.98 -6.23
C ILE A 85 1.71 -5.02 -6.40
N TYR A 86 1.07 -3.85 -6.48
CA TYR A 86 -0.37 -3.75 -6.71
C TYR A 86 -0.78 -4.02 -8.17
N ARG A 87 0.16 -3.93 -9.14
CA ARG A 87 -0.07 -4.26 -10.56
C ARG A 87 0.24 -5.71 -10.90
N LEU A 88 0.95 -6.42 -10.02
CA LEU A 88 1.24 -7.83 -10.23
C LEU A 88 -0.05 -8.65 -10.14
N ASP A 89 -0.26 -9.52 -11.13
CA ASP A 89 -1.34 -10.49 -11.10
C ASP A 89 -0.83 -11.83 -10.54
N PRO A 90 -1.22 -12.23 -9.31
CA PRO A 90 -0.80 -13.48 -8.72
C PRO A 90 -1.16 -14.70 -9.57
N LYS A 91 -2.35 -14.68 -10.20
CA LYS A 91 -2.83 -15.81 -11.02
C LYS A 91 -1.98 -16.05 -12.27
N GLN A 92 -1.46 -14.98 -12.88
CA GLN A 92 -0.54 -15.12 -14.01
C GLN A 92 0.78 -15.74 -13.57
N LEU A 93 1.32 -15.30 -12.42
CA LEU A 93 2.54 -15.85 -11.86
C LEU A 93 2.36 -17.32 -11.44
N GLU A 94 1.22 -17.66 -10.84
CA GLU A 94 0.87 -19.05 -10.49
C GLU A 94 0.83 -19.96 -11.75
N LYS A 95 0.22 -19.49 -12.84
CA LYS A 95 0.19 -20.22 -14.11
C LYS A 95 1.58 -20.40 -14.71
N GLN A 96 2.43 -19.38 -14.66
CA GLN A 96 3.79 -19.45 -15.13
C GLN A 96 4.62 -20.45 -14.30
N LEU A 97 4.46 -20.45 -12.98
CA LEU A 97 5.13 -21.40 -12.10
C LEU A 97 4.61 -22.83 -12.29
N ALA A 98 3.30 -23.00 -12.50
CA ALA A 98 2.71 -24.31 -12.78
C ALA A 98 3.12 -24.89 -14.15
N SER A 99 3.70 -24.09 -15.06
CA SER A 99 4.28 -24.60 -16.30
C SER A 99 5.60 -25.37 -16.11
N LEU A 100 6.22 -25.26 -14.92
CA LEU A 100 7.39 -26.07 -14.58
C LEU A 100 6.97 -27.52 -14.34
N LYS A 101 7.66 -28.46 -14.98
CA LYS A 101 7.34 -29.91 -14.94
C LYS A 101 7.31 -30.51 -13.52
N ALA A 102 8.07 -29.93 -12.59
CA ALA A 102 8.16 -30.40 -11.21
C ALA A 102 7.07 -29.80 -10.31
N VAL A 103 6.31 -28.82 -10.78
CA VAL A 103 5.34 -28.07 -9.95
C VAL A 103 3.92 -28.51 -10.29
N ARG A 104 3.22 -29.04 -9.30
CA ARG A 104 1.80 -29.40 -9.43
C ARG A 104 0.89 -28.20 -9.20
N TYR A 105 1.17 -27.43 -8.13
CA TYR A 105 0.44 -26.22 -7.79
C TYR A 105 1.42 -25.18 -7.27
N ALA A 106 1.16 -23.93 -7.59
CA ALA A 106 1.88 -22.79 -7.06
C ALA A 106 0.87 -21.77 -6.51
N PHE A 107 1.16 -21.23 -5.34
CA PHE A 107 0.39 -20.17 -4.72
C PHE A 107 1.28 -18.95 -4.56
N VAL A 108 0.83 -17.82 -5.07
CA VAL A 108 1.56 -16.56 -4.99
C VAL A 108 0.77 -15.58 -4.14
N ARG A 109 1.35 -15.15 -3.02
CA ARG A 109 0.78 -14.13 -2.14
C ARG A 109 1.64 -12.89 -2.18
N ARG A 110 0.99 -11.74 -2.31
CA ARG A 110 1.64 -10.44 -2.33
C ARG A 110 1.33 -9.66 -1.07
N TYR A 111 2.36 -9.06 -0.48
CA TYR A 111 2.26 -8.19 0.69
C TYR A 111 2.88 -6.84 0.33
N ALA A 112 2.14 -5.76 0.56
CA ALA A 112 2.60 -4.41 0.27
C ALA A 112 3.28 -3.75 1.49
N LEU A 113 2.83 -4.08 2.70
CA LEU A 113 3.28 -3.47 3.94
C LEU A 113 3.82 -4.53 4.91
N PRO A 114 4.82 -4.22 5.73
CA PRO A 114 5.57 -2.95 5.84
C PRO A 114 6.56 -2.73 4.67
N GLN A 115 6.92 -3.78 3.97
CA GLN A 115 7.77 -3.79 2.78
C GLN A 115 7.15 -4.68 1.70
N PRO A 116 7.28 -4.33 0.41
CA PRO A 116 6.78 -5.16 -0.66
C PRO A 116 7.46 -6.52 -0.62
N LYS A 117 6.66 -7.59 -0.53
CA LYS A 117 7.11 -8.97 -0.40
C LYS A 117 6.24 -9.90 -1.21
N LEU A 118 6.86 -10.84 -1.92
CA LEU A 118 6.21 -11.95 -2.57
C LEU A 118 6.49 -13.23 -1.80
N VAL A 119 5.45 -13.96 -1.45
CA VAL A 119 5.54 -15.28 -0.85
C VAL A 119 5.03 -16.28 -1.88
N VAL A 120 5.90 -17.17 -2.30
CA VAL A 120 5.61 -18.20 -3.29
C VAL A 120 5.68 -19.54 -2.61
N GLU A 121 4.55 -20.22 -2.54
CA GLU A 121 4.45 -21.59 -2.02
C GLU A 121 4.30 -22.54 -3.21
N VAL A 122 5.22 -23.48 -3.36
CA VAL A 122 5.25 -24.46 -4.44
C VAL A 122 4.95 -25.83 -3.89
N LEU A 123 3.94 -26.48 -4.46
CA LEU A 123 3.63 -27.90 -4.21
C LEU A 123 4.17 -28.71 -5.39
N GLU A 124 5.18 -29.52 -5.12
CA GLU A 124 5.84 -30.34 -6.10
C GLU A 124 5.24 -31.74 -6.19
N GLU A 125 5.29 -32.36 -7.37
CA GLU A 125 5.00 -33.77 -7.52
C GLU A 125 6.24 -34.59 -7.13
N TYR A 126 6.12 -35.35 -6.05
CA TYR A 126 7.12 -36.37 -5.74
C TYR A 126 6.84 -37.59 -6.62
N PRO A 127 7.85 -38.08 -7.38
CA PRO A 127 7.73 -39.37 -8.06
C PRO A 127 7.57 -40.47 -6.98
N TRP A 128 6.43 -41.14 -6.97
CA TRP A 128 6.04 -42.13 -5.97
C TRP A 128 6.89 -43.40 -5.98
N ALA A 129 7.64 -43.67 -7.01
CA ALA A 129 8.59 -44.76 -7.09
C ALA A 129 9.60 -44.56 -8.21
N SER A 130 10.89 -44.57 -7.92
CA SER A 130 11.90 -44.99 -8.85
C SER A 130 12.03 -46.49 -8.77
N PHE A 131 11.42 -47.23 -9.67
CA PHE A 131 11.76 -48.63 -9.83
C PHE A 131 13.15 -48.68 -10.46
N SER A 132 14.16 -48.99 -9.66
CA SER A 132 15.44 -49.41 -10.21
C SER A 132 15.27 -50.86 -10.70
N THR A 133 15.25 -51.04 -11.98
CA THR A 133 15.52 -52.35 -12.63
C THR A 133 16.98 -52.62 -12.57
#